data_723213a6860454fceda78c31918618e5
#
_entry.id   723213a6860454fceda78c31918618e5
#
_cell.length_a   1.000
_cell.length_b   1.000
_cell.length_c   1.000
_cell.angle_alpha   90.00
_cell.angle_beta   90.00
_cell.angle_gamma   90.00
#
_symmetry.space_group_name_H-M   'P 1'
#
loop_
_entity.id
_entity.type
_entity.pdbx_description
1 polymer ?
#
loop_
_entity_poly.entity_id
_entity_poly.type
_entity_poly.pdbx_seq_one_letter_code
_entity_poly.pdbx_strand_id
1 'polypeptide(L)'
;KIKKIKSYFKSTKFSVIDAAIIGPPPIKSVTTLYISGTDTKMIENLNISNIKIKNLGKNFGDASKLKLLFSGINKGLNALIYQILDASLTLKLNNELKREINNRIPFLSKRLQNQKPKVMKNAGRYISEMKEISEELKINGFSGGFHKDASATFKYISENVQKSKDKKL
;
A
#
# COMPACT_ATOMS: atom_id res chain seq x y z
N LYS A 1 5.09 -0.51 -16.50
CA LYS A 1 3.85 0.29 -16.71
C LYS A 1 4.17 1.79 -16.83
N ILE A 2 4.85 2.41 -15.86
CA ILE A 2 5.20 3.84 -15.84
C ILE A 2 6.12 4.25 -17.00
N LYS A 3 7.15 3.46 -17.31
CA LYS A 3 8.04 3.72 -18.46
C LYS A 3 7.30 3.75 -19.79
N LYS A 4 6.25 2.93 -19.93
CA LYS A 4 5.38 2.92 -21.12
C LYS A 4 4.57 4.22 -21.23
N ILE A 5 4.09 4.78 -20.13
CA ILE A 5 3.41 6.08 -20.13
C ILE A 5 4.35 7.17 -20.64
N LYS A 6 5.60 7.24 -20.14
CA LYS A 6 6.58 8.23 -20.61
C LYS A 6 6.84 8.15 -22.11
N SER A 7 6.81 6.95 -22.70
CA SER A 7 7.06 6.80 -24.14
C SER A 7 5.99 7.43 -25.04
N TYR A 8 4.74 7.55 -24.57
CA TYR A 8 3.67 8.23 -25.34
C TYR A 8 3.88 9.75 -25.45
N PHE A 9 4.68 10.34 -24.55
CA PHE A 9 4.94 11.78 -24.54
C PHE A 9 6.30 12.18 -25.10
N LYS A 10 7.08 11.24 -25.65
CA LYS A 10 8.43 11.53 -26.18
C LYS A 10 8.47 12.54 -27.33
N SER A 11 7.40 12.61 -28.11
CA SER A 11 7.28 13.51 -29.28
C SER A 11 6.56 14.82 -28.96
N THR A 12 6.17 15.07 -27.71
CA THR A 12 5.41 16.25 -27.32
C THR A 12 6.32 17.26 -26.61
N LYS A 13 5.95 18.57 -26.67
CA LYS A 13 6.60 19.64 -25.91
C LYS A 13 6.29 19.61 -24.40
N PHE A 14 5.61 18.59 -23.90
CA PHE A 14 5.23 18.46 -22.51
C PHE A 14 6.30 17.76 -21.67
N SER A 15 6.61 18.32 -20.53
CA SER A 15 7.40 17.64 -19.50
C SER A 15 6.52 16.73 -18.68
N VAL A 16 6.95 15.47 -18.51
CA VAL A 16 6.23 14.45 -17.74
C VAL A 16 6.96 14.21 -16.44
N ILE A 17 6.26 14.43 -15.32
CA ILE A 17 6.76 14.24 -13.98
C ILE A 17 6.00 13.05 -13.35
N ASP A 18 6.73 12.16 -12.70
CA ASP A 18 6.14 11.10 -11.88
C ASP A 18 5.90 11.65 -10.48
N ALA A 19 4.68 11.47 -9.97
CA ALA A 19 4.27 11.98 -8.67
C ALA A 19 3.46 10.96 -7.88
N ALA A 20 3.75 10.83 -6.59
CA ALA A 20 3.07 9.88 -5.71
C ALA A 20 2.84 10.45 -4.32
N ILE A 21 1.62 10.37 -3.83
CA ILE A 21 1.25 10.77 -2.48
C ILE A 21 1.44 9.58 -1.52
N ILE A 22 2.14 9.83 -0.41
CA ILE A 22 2.27 8.92 0.72
C ILE A 22 1.88 9.68 1.99
N GLY A 23 0.78 9.26 2.61
CA GLY A 23 0.22 9.88 3.81
C GLY A 23 -1.30 9.89 3.82
N PRO A 24 -1.90 10.47 4.87
CA PRO A 24 -3.35 10.68 4.95
C PRO A 24 -3.80 11.74 3.95
N PRO A 25 -5.13 11.86 3.70
CA PRO A 25 -5.67 13.00 2.95
C PRO A 25 -5.24 14.35 3.58
N PRO A 26 -4.84 15.36 2.77
CA PRO A 26 -4.29 16.63 3.26
C PRO A 26 -5.37 17.61 3.76
N ILE A 27 -6.37 17.12 4.51
CA ILE A 27 -7.46 17.93 5.07
C ILE A 27 -7.09 18.44 6.46
N LYS A 28 -6.67 17.53 7.35
CA LYS A 28 -6.34 17.80 8.75
C LYS A 28 -4.91 17.38 9.13
N SER A 29 -4.16 16.83 8.19
CA SER A 29 -2.83 16.27 8.43
C SER A 29 -1.92 16.56 7.26
N VAL A 30 -0.65 16.77 7.52
CA VAL A 30 0.36 16.94 6.46
C VAL A 30 0.57 15.60 5.76
N THR A 31 0.52 15.62 4.43
CA THR A 31 0.90 14.48 3.57
C THR A 31 2.14 14.82 2.75
N THR A 32 2.84 13.82 2.24
CA THR A 32 4.00 14.04 1.38
C THR A 32 3.68 13.68 -0.06
N LEU A 33 3.91 14.64 -0.96
CA LEU A 33 3.94 14.43 -2.41
C LEU A 33 5.40 14.20 -2.81
N TYR A 34 5.73 12.97 -3.16
CA TYR A 34 7.01 12.64 -3.78
C TYR A 34 6.93 12.87 -5.28
N ILE A 35 7.94 13.51 -5.85
CA ILE A 35 8.04 13.77 -7.29
C ILE A 35 9.39 13.27 -7.82
N SER A 36 9.43 12.84 -9.08
CA SER A 36 10.66 12.45 -9.76
C SER A 36 10.58 12.70 -11.26
N GLY A 37 11.71 13.08 -11.88
CA GLY A 37 11.79 13.43 -13.29
C GLY A 37 12.73 14.60 -13.55
N THR A 38 12.80 15.07 -14.79
CA THR A 38 13.78 16.10 -15.21
C THR A 38 13.34 17.53 -14.92
N ASP A 39 12.04 17.83 -14.96
CA ASP A 39 11.51 19.21 -14.91
C ASP A 39 10.64 19.47 -13.68
N THR A 40 11.13 19.08 -12.52
CA THR A 40 10.38 19.11 -11.26
C THR A 40 10.29 20.49 -10.61
N LYS A 41 11.12 21.47 -11.02
CA LYS A 41 11.26 22.79 -10.38
C LYS A 41 9.93 23.55 -10.23
N MET A 42 9.06 23.51 -11.23
CA MET A 42 7.75 24.18 -11.14
C MET A 42 6.89 23.61 -10.01
N ILE A 43 6.91 22.30 -9.82
CA ILE A 43 6.13 21.64 -8.77
C ILE A 43 6.78 21.83 -7.39
N GLU A 44 8.12 21.79 -7.32
CA GLU A 44 8.85 21.99 -6.07
C GLU A 44 8.54 23.35 -5.40
N ASN A 45 8.32 24.36 -6.22
CA ASN A 45 8.03 25.73 -5.76
C ASN A 45 6.55 25.96 -5.40
N LEU A 46 5.68 24.97 -5.59
CA LEU A 46 4.27 25.09 -5.21
C LEU A 46 4.12 25.06 -3.69
N ASN A 47 3.48 26.08 -3.16
CA ASN A 47 3.08 26.12 -1.75
C ASN A 47 1.63 25.66 -1.64
N ILE A 48 1.44 24.38 -1.29
CA ILE A 48 0.11 23.78 -1.15
C ILE A 48 -0.12 23.42 0.33
N SER A 49 -1.19 23.96 0.89
CA SER A 49 -1.54 23.71 2.29
C SER A 49 -1.60 22.21 2.59
N ASN A 50 -0.95 21.81 3.68
CA ASN A 50 -0.89 20.42 4.16
C ASN A 50 -0.23 19.43 3.19
N ILE A 51 0.51 19.90 2.16
CA ILE A 51 1.29 19.02 1.28
C ILE A 51 2.77 19.43 1.36
N LYS A 52 3.59 18.49 1.81
CA LYS A 52 5.06 18.62 1.76
C LYS A 52 5.57 17.98 0.47
N ILE A 53 6.19 18.75 -0.40
CA ILE A 53 6.78 18.26 -1.64
C ILE A 53 8.20 17.77 -1.38
N LYS A 54 8.54 16.58 -1.91
CA LYS A 54 9.89 16.01 -1.87
C LYS A 54 10.29 15.49 -3.23
N ASN A 55 11.38 16.03 -3.77
CA ASN A 55 11.99 15.56 -5.00
C ASN A 55 12.93 14.37 -4.72
N LEU A 56 12.75 13.29 -5.48
CA LEU A 56 13.58 12.07 -5.45
C LEU A 56 14.66 12.05 -6.54
N GLY A 57 14.77 13.13 -7.33
CA GLY A 57 15.77 13.23 -8.38
C GLY A 57 15.23 12.99 -9.79
N LYS A 58 16.15 12.82 -10.74
CA LYS A 58 15.87 12.88 -12.18
C LYS A 58 15.28 11.59 -12.77
N ASN A 59 15.27 10.48 -12.03
CA ASN A 59 14.82 9.21 -12.56
C ASN A 59 13.29 9.14 -12.56
N PHE A 60 12.67 9.22 -13.72
CA PHE A 60 11.23 9.08 -13.87
C PHE A 60 10.74 7.71 -13.38
N GLY A 61 9.77 7.71 -12.49
CA GLY A 61 9.18 6.51 -11.90
C GLY A 61 9.61 6.21 -10.46
N ASP A 62 10.59 6.94 -9.91
CA ASP A 62 11.06 6.67 -8.55
C ASP A 62 10.03 7.03 -7.47
N ALA A 63 9.21 8.07 -7.69
CA ALA A 63 8.13 8.40 -6.76
C ALA A 63 7.07 7.29 -6.69
N SER A 64 6.67 6.76 -7.85
CA SER A 64 5.74 5.64 -7.94
C SER A 64 6.31 4.34 -7.36
N LYS A 65 7.59 4.04 -7.58
CA LYS A 65 8.26 2.88 -6.99
C LYS A 65 8.33 2.99 -5.47
N LEU A 66 8.68 4.16 -4.93
CA LEU A 66 8.70 4.38 -3.49
C LEU A 66 7.31 4.12 -2.87
N LYS A 67 6.25 4.65 -3.48
CA LYS A 67 4.87 4.39 -3.04
C LYS A 67 4.52 2.91 -3.10
N LEU A 68 4.93 2.20 -4.15
CA LEU A 68 4.70 0.77 -4.33
C LEU A 68 5.39 -0.03 -3.23
N LEU A 69 6.67 0.23 -2.94
CA LEU A 69 7.43 -0.43 -1.87
C LEU A 69 6.81 -0.17 -0.49
N PHE A 70 6.47 1.09 -0.20
CA PHE A 70 5.79 1.45 1.04
C PHE A 70 4.43 0.75 1.18
N SER A 71 3.66 0.67 0.08
CA SER A 71 2.40 -0.05 0.02
C SER A 71 2.59 -1.55 0.29
N GLY A 72 3.66 -2.14 -0.24
CA GLY A 72 4.04 -3.55 -0.03
C GLY A 72 4.24 -3.87 1.44
N ILE A 73 5.03 -3.07 2.16
CA ILE A 73 5.21 -3.23 3.60
C ILE A 73 3.87 -3.04 4.34
N ASN A 74 3.19 -1.93 4.07
CA ASN A 74 2.01 -1.54 4.83
C ASN A 74 0.84 -2.54 4.68
N LYS A 75 0.55 -2.98 3.47
CA LYS A 75 -0.54 -3.92 3.20
C LYS A 75 -0.12 -5.37 3.37
N GLY A 76 1.11 -5.71 3.00
CA GLY A 76 1.67 -7.04 3.24
C GLY A 76 1.65 -7.40 4.72
N LEU A 77 2.05 -6.48 5.59
CA LEU A 77 1.96 -6.67 7.04
C LEU A 77 0.50 -6.87 7.51
N ASN A 78 -0.45 -6.13 6.95
CA ASN A 78 -1.86 -6.33 7.28
C ASN A 78 -2.34 -7.72 6.85
N ALA A 79 -2.00 -8.20 5.65
CA ALA A 79 -2.37 -9.53 5.19
C ALA A 79 -1.81 -10.63 6.10
N LEU A 80 -0.51 -10.55 6.45
CA LEU A 80 0.15 -11.47 7.36
C LEU A 80 -0.58 -11.54 8.72
N ILE A 81 -0.84 -10.39 9.32
CA ILE A 81 -1.49 -10.31 10.63
C ILE A 81 -2.89 -10.93 10.57
N TYR A 82 -3.69 -10.61 9.54
CA TYR A 82 -5.02 -11.16 9.39
C TYR A 82 -5.00 -12.68 9.23
N GLN A 83 -4.12 -13.21 8.40
CA GLN A 83 -3.98 -14.65 8.18
C GLN A 83 -3.64 -15.41 9.47
N ILE A 84 -2.68 -14.88 10.25
CA ILE A 84 -2.26 -15.50 11.51
C ILE A 84 -3.36 -15.43 12.58
N LEU A 85 -4.09 -14.31 12.65
CA LEU A 85 -5.20 -14.21 13.59
C LEU A 85 -6.37 -15.14 13.24
N ASP A 86 -6.72 -15.29 11.96
CA ASP A 86 -7.74 -16.25 11.52
C ASP A 86 -7.31 -17.69 11.84
N ALA A 87 -6.05 -18.03 11.58
CA ALA A 87 -5.49 -19.34 11.94
C ALA A 87 -5.57 -19.56 13.47
N SER A 88 -5.27 -18.54 14.28
CA SER A 88 -5.33 -18.65 15.73
C SER A 88 -6.74 -18.90 16.27
N LEU A 89 -7.76 -18.38 15.60
CA LEU A 89 -9.17 -18.68 15.93
C LEU A 89 -9.49 -20.16 15.68
N THR A 90 -9.09 -20.68 14.51
CA THR A 90 -9.30 -22.09 14.15
C THR A 90 -8.56 -23.04 15.11
N LEU A 91 -7.35 -22.66 15.52
CA LEU A 91 -6.53 -23.42 16.47
C LEU A 91 -6.93 -23.20 17.94
N LYS A 92 -7.91 -22.36 18.23
CA LYS A 92 -8.37 -22.00 19.59
C LYS A 92 -7.27 -21.38 20.48
N LEU A 93 -6.29 -20.69 19.88
CA LEU A 93 -5.15 -20.04 20.56
C LEU A 93 -5.18 -18.50 20.44
N ASN A 94 -6.32 -17.94 20.07
CA ASN A 94 -6.44 -16.50 19.78
C ASN A 94 -6.15 -15.60 21.02
N ASN A 95 -6.57 -16.01 22.20
CA ASN A 95 -6.37 -15.22 23.42
C ASN A 95 -4.89 -15.22 23.83
N GLU A 96 -4.25 -16.37 23.77
CA GLU A 96 -2.82 -16.55 24.07
C GLU A 96 -1.97 -15.76 23.07
N LEU A 97 -2.26 -15.88 21.77
CA LEU A 97 -1.57 -15.14 20.74
C LEU A 97 -1.70 -13.63 20.91
N LYS A 98 -2.90 -13.13 21.22
CA LYS A 98 -3.12 -11.69 21.47
C LYS A 98 -2.34 -11.22 22.68
N ARG A 99 -2.27 -12.01 23.76
CA ARG A 99 -1.48 -11.69 24.96
C ARG A 99 0.00 -11.58 24.62
N GLU A 100 0.56 -12.54 23.87
CA GLU A 100 1.96 -12.49 23.45
C GLU A 100 2.25 -11.31 22.51
N ILE A 101 1.34 -11.01 21.57
CA ILE A 101 1.48 -9.82 20.70
C ILE A 101 1.48 -8.54 21.54
N ASN A 102 0.57 -8.40 22.51
CA ASN A 102 0.50 -7.22 23.38
C ASN A 102 1.77 -7.03 24.21
N ASN A 103 2.33 -8.13 24.73
CA ASN A 103 3.48 -8.09 25.61
C ASN A 103 4.79 -7.86 24.86
N ARG A 104 4.96 -8.48 23.68
CA ARG A 104 6.25 -8.51 22.98
C ARG A 104 6.29 -7.59 21.77
N ILE A 105 5.16 -7.32 21.11
CA ILE A 105 5.10 -6.54 19.88
C ILE A 105 3.89 -5.57 19.95
N PRO A 106 3.82 -4.68 20.95
CA PRO A 106 2.61 -3.87 21.23
C PRO A 106 2.20 -2.96 20.05
N PHE A 107 3.13 -2.56 19.18
CA PHE A 107 2.79 -1.78 17.99
C PHE A 107 1.90 -2.56 17.00
N LEU A 108 2.01 -3.89 16.94
CA LEU A 108 1.12 -4.71 16.09
C LEU A 108 -0.31 -4.72 16.63
N SER A 109 -0.47 -4.78 17.94
CA SER A 109 -1.78 -4.71 18.58
C SER A 109 -2.50 -3.40 18.26
N LYS A 110 -1.81 -2.27 18.45
CA LYS A 110 -2.33 -0.93 18.10
C LYS A 110 -2.64 -0.81 16.60
N ARG A 111 -1.78 -1.38 15.77
CA ARG A 111 -1.99 -1.41 14.33
C ARG A 111 -3.25 -2.19 13.95
N LEU A 112 -3.47 -3.35 14.53
CA LEU A 112 -4.66 -4.17 14.29
C LEU A 112 -5.95 -3.42 14.57
N GLN A 113 -6.04 -2.80 15.74
CA GLN A 113 -7.21 -2.01 16.14
C GLN A 113 -7.52 -0.91 15.11
N ASN A 114 -6.48 -0.18 14.68
CA ASN A 114 -6.63 0.97 13.79
C ASN A 114 -6.86 0.59 12.32
N GLN A 115 -6.32 -0.55 11.87
CA GLN A 115 -6.36 -0.93 10.45
C GLN A 115 -7.50 -1.90 10.10
N LYS A 116 -8.04 -2.65 11.07
CA LYS A 116 -9.08 -3.64 10.82
C LYS A 116 -10.27 -3.09 10.01
N PRO A 117 -10.92 -1.98 10.37
CA PRO A 117 -12.04 -1.46 9.60
C PRO A 117 -11.66 -1.05 8.17
N LYS A 118 -10.44 -0.48 8.00
CA LYS A 118 -9.93 -0.04 6.71
C LYS A 118 -9.61 -1.22 5.79
N VAL A 119 -9.03 -2.28 6.35
CA VAL A 119 -8.72 -3.51 5.60
C VAL A 119 -10.02 -4.16 5.11
N MET A 120 -10.99 -4.36 5.98
CA MET A 120 -12.27 -4.96 5.61
C MET A 120 -12.97 -4.17 4.49
N LYS A 121 -12.97 -2.83 4.56
CA LYS A 121 -13.57 -1.96 3.55
C LYS A 121 -12.85 -2.02 2.20
N ASN A 122 -11.53 -2.20 2.18
CA ASN A 122 -10.69 -2.03 0.99
C ASN A 122 -10.03 -3.33 0.49
N ALA A 123 -10.34 -4.47 1.09
CA ALA A 123 -9.68 -5.75 0.77
C ALA A 123 -9.71 -6.06 -0.74
N GLY A 124 -10.85 -5.88 -1.39
CA GLY A 124 -10.99 -6.11 -2.84
C GLY A 124 -10.01 -5.30 -3.67
N ARG A 125 -9.79 -4.02 -3.31
CA ARG A 125 -8.80 -3.17 -4.00
C ARG A 125 -7.37 -3.63 -3.75
N TYR A 126 -7.07 -4.13 -2.56
CA TYR A 126 -5.72 -4.58 -2.20
C TYR A 126 -5.27 -5.82 -2.95
N ILE A 127 -6.19 -6.62 -3.50
CA ILE A 127 -5.89 -7.79 -4.34
C ILE A 127 -5.00 -7.41 -5.53
N SER A 128 -5.44 -6.43 -6.32
CA SER A 128 -4.70 -5.97 -7.51
C SER A 128 -3.39 -5.28 -7.14
N GLU A 129 -3.39 -4.47 -6.07
CA GLU A 129 -2.19 -3.79 -5.61
C GLU A 129 -1.10 -4.77 -5.16
N MET A 130 -1.46 -5.87 -4.47
CA MET A 130 -0.49 -6.90 -4.07
C MET A 130 0.07 -7.68 -5.26
N LYS A 131 -0.76 -7.96 -6.27
CA LYS A 131 -0.29 -8.56 -7.52
C LYS A 131 0.71 -7.64 -8.25
N GLU A 132 0.41 -6.36 -8.34
CA GLU A 132 1.30 -5.37 -8.98
C GLU A 132 2.66 -5.28 -8.26
N ILE A 133 2.67 -5.32 -6.92
CA ILE A 133 3.90 -5.35 -6.12
C ILE A 133 4.67 -6.65 -6.37
N SER A 134 3.99 -7.80 -6.37
CA SER A 134 4.60 -9.09 -6.68
C SER A 134 5.32 -9.09 -8.03
N GLU A 135 4.68 -8.57 -9.07
CA GLU A 135 5.26 -8.49 -10.41
C GLU A 135 6.44 -7.51 -10.48
N GLU A 136 6.34 -6.33 -9.86
CA GLU A 136 7.44 -5.37 -9.84
C GLU A 136 8.67 -5.93 -9.12
N LEU A 137 8.47 -6.65 -8.02
CA LEU A 137 9.57 -7.33 -7.31
C LEU A 137 10.25 -8.39 -8.19
N LYS A 138 9.48 -9.21 -8.90
CA LYS A 138 10.02 -10.23 -9.82
C LYS A 138 10.82 -9.60 -10.98
N ILE A 139 10.31 -8.53 -11.57
CA ILE A 139 11.00 -7.80 -12.65
C ILE A 139 12.37 -7.29 -12.18
N ASN A 140 12.50 -6.98 -10.89
CA ASN A 140 13.75 -6.51 -10.27
C ASN A 140 14.58 -7.63 -9.63
N GLY A 141 14.29 -8.91 -9.90
CA GLY A 141 15.09 -10.07 -9.45
C GLY A 141 14.76 -10.53 -8.01
N PHE A 142 13.71 -10.04 -7.38
CA PHE A 142 13.30 -10.46 -6.04
C PHE A 142 12.13 -11.46 -6.09
N SER A 143 11.96 -12.25 -5.01
CA SER A 143 10.77 -13.09 -4.87
C SER A 143 9.52 -12.23 -4.73
N GLY A 144 8.54 -12.46 -5.59
CA GLY A 144 7.20 -11.86 -5.46
C GLY A 144 6.23 -12.72 -4.65
N GLY A 145 6.66 -13.89 -4.14
CA GLY A 145 5.79 -14.91 -3.52
C GLY A 145 4.96 -14.37 -2.38
N PHE A 146 5.58 -13.73 -1.39
CA PHE A 146 4.88 -13.16 -0.25
C PHE A 146 3.72 -12.23 -0.65
N HIS A 147 3.93 -11.34 -1.61
CA HIS A 147 2.88 -10.41 -2.04
C HIS A 147 1.81 -11.08 -2.90
N LYS A 148 2.17 -12.14 -3.65
CA LYS A 148 1.19 -12.98 -4.34
C LYS A 148 0.24 -13.65 -3.35
N ASP A 149 0.77 -14.21 -2.26
CA ASP A 149 0.00 -14.88 -1.21
C ASP A 149 -0.80 -13.87 -0.37
N ALA A 150 -0.26 -12.67 -0.11
CA ALA A 150 -1.00 -11.57 0.48
C ALA A 150 -2.22 -11.15 -0.38
N SER A 151 -2.11 -11.22 -1.71
CA SER A 151 -3.26 -11.02 -2.61
C SER A 151 -4.36 -12.06 -2.39
N ALA A 152 -4.01 -13.34 -2.20
CA ALA A 152 -4.96 -14.40 -1.90
C ALA A 152 -5.63 -14.18 -0.53
N THR A 153 -4.88 -13.76 0.49
CA THR A 153 -5.41 -13.39 1.80
C THR A 153 -6.45 -12.27 1.69
N PHE A 154 -6.19 -11.21 0.93
CA PHE A 154 -7.17 -10.14 0.73
C PHE A 154 -8.40 -10.59 -0.07
N LYS A 155 -8.25 -11.52 -1.00
CA LYS A 155 -9.39 -12.12 -1.69
C LYS A 155 -10.29 -12.84 -0.69
N TYR A 156 -9.73 -13.69 0.17
CA TYR A 156 -10.46 -14.39 1.24
C TYR A 156 -11.19 -13.40 2.16
N ILE A 157 -10.54 -12.34 2.63
CA ILE A 157 -11.15 -11.31 3.48
C ILE A 157 -12.33 -10.64 2.75
N SER A 158 -12.16 -10.29 1.47
CA SER A 158 -13.19 -9.62 0.67
C SER A 158 -14.45 -10.49 0.50
N GLU A 159 -14.28 -11.78 0.23
CA GLU A 159 -15.37 -12.75 0.08
C GLU A 159 -16.13 -12.98 1.39
N ASN A 160 -15.43 -13.03 2.53
CA ASN A 160 -16.06 -13.19 3.84
C ASN A 160 -16.84 -11.94 4.28
N VAL A 161 -16.35 -10.76 3.95
CA VAL A 161 -17.08 -9.50 4.17
C VAL A 161 -18.36 -9.46 3.35
N GLN A 162 -18.33 -9.91 2.10
CA GLN A 162 -19.52 -9.98 1.25
C GLN A 162 -20.55 -10.96 1.81
N LYS A 163 -20.15 -12.19 2.11
CA LYS A 163 -21.04 -13.22 2.71
C LYS A 163 -21.71 -12.76 4.02
N SER A 164 -21.03 -11.95 4.83
CA SER A 164 -21.60 -11.42 6.06
C SER A 164 -22.59 -10.28 5.84
N LYS A 165 -22.53 -9.58 4.71
CA LYS A 165 -23.54 -8.59 4.30
C LYS A 165 -24.78 -9.28 3.74
N ASP A 166 -24.59 -10.29 2.89
CA ASP A 166 -25.70 -11.02 2.25
C ASP A 166 -26.56 -11.79 3.27
N LYS A 167 -25.99 -12.16 4.43
CA LYS A 167 -26.72 -12.81 5.54
C LYS A 167 -27.54 -11.82 6.41
N LYS A 168 -27.40 -10.52 6.20
CA LYS A 168 -28.11 -9.46 6.95
C LYS A 168 -29.26 -8.85 6.16
N LEU A 169 -29.47 -9.27 4.93
CA LEU A 169 -30.62 -9.00 4.07
C LEU A 169 -31.57 -10.19 4.10
#